data_d4c61f2f285b2c410cc07e71f903f9ef
#
_entry.id   d4c61f2f285b2c410cc07e71f903f9ef
#
_cell.length_a   1.000
_cell.length_b   1.000
_cell.length_c   1.000
_cell.angle_alpha   90.00
_cell.angle_beta   90.00
_cell.angle_gamma   90.00
#
_symmetry.space_group_name_H-M   'P 1'
#
loop_
_entity.id
_entity.type
_entity.pdbx_description
1 polymer ?
#
loop_
_entity_poly.entity_id
_entity_poly.type
_entity_poly.pdbx_seq_one_letter_code
_entity_poly.pdbx_strand_id
1 'polypeptide(L)'
;MSKKGRFGDYGGQYVPEIAMPALNELEEAYLKYREDEDFLTEFRSYLRDYAGRPTKLYFAERLTQHYGKANIYLKREDLLHTGAHKINNALGQALLAKRMGKKRIVAE
;
A
#
# COMPACT_ATOMS: atom_id res chain seq x y z
N MET A 1 -13.99 19.64 12.66
CA MET A 1 -13.65 19.14 11.30
C MET A 1 -12.13 19.08 11.20
N SER A 2 -11.55 17.89 10.99
CA SER A 2 -10.12 17.80 10.74
C SER A 2 -9.80 18.51 9.41
N LYS A 3 -8.76 19.35 9.41
CA LYS A 3 -8.30 19.99 8.16
C LYS A 3 -7.85 18.91 7.19
N LYS A 4 -8.22 19.02 5.91
CA LYS A 4 -7.81 18.11 4.84
C LYS A 4 -6.29 17.85 4.88
N GLY A 5 -5.89 16.56 4.78
CA GLY A 5 -4.48 16.17 4.80
C GLY A 5 -3.74 16.41 6.12
N ARG A 6 -4.43 16.65 7.22
CA ARG A 6 -3.84 16.88 8.54
C ARG A 6 -4.13 15.73 9.51
N PHE A 7 -3.11 15.39 10.29
CA PHE A 7 -3.13 14.38 11.35
C PHE A 7 -2.60 15.03 12.63
N GLY A 8 -3.47 15.72 13.34
CA GLY A 8 -3.07 16.62 14.45
C GLY A 8 -2.23 17.79 13.93
N ASP A 9 -1.05 17.96 14.47
CA ASP A 9 -0.09 19.01 14.08
C ASP A 9 0.70 18.69 12.80
N TYR A 10 0.58 17.47 12.29
CA TYR A 10 1.35 16.95 11.15
C TYR A 10 0.54 16.92 9.87
N GLY A 11 1.24 16.80 8.74
CA GLY A 11 0.63 16.68 7.43
C GLY A 11 0.44 18.02 6.72
N GLY A 12 -0.43 18.01 5.74
CA GLY A 12 -0.73 19.13 4.83
C GLY A 12 -0.52 18.73 3.38
N GLN A 13 -0.75 19.67 2.47
CA GLN A 13 -0.58 19.47 1.03
C GLN A 13 0.36 20.57 0.52
N TYR A 14 1.61 20.21 0.23
CA TYR A 14 2.67 21.11 -0.20
C TYR A 14 3.11 20.73 -1.61
N VAL A 15 2.27 21.03 -2.57
CA VAL A 15 2.47 20.71 -4.00
C VAL A 15 2.24 21.94 -4.84
N PRO A 16 2.78 22.00 -6.08
CA PRO A 16 2.46 23.06 -7.01
C PRO A 16 0.95 23.17 -7.24
N GLU A 17 0.43 24.38 -7.33
CA GLU A 17 -1.00 24.65 -7.47
C GLU A 17 -1.63 23.92 -8.67
N ILE A 18 -0.89 23.76 -9.76
CA ILE A 18 -1.31 23.02 -10.95
C ILE A 18 -1.64 21.54 -10.65
N ALA A 19 -1.08 20.94 -9.59
CA ALA A 19 -1.34 19.57 -9.20
C ALA A 19 -2.59 19.43 -8.30
N MET A 20 -3.09 20.51 -7.72
CA MET A 20 -4.21 20.49 -6.78
C MET A 20 -5.50 19.88 -7.32
N PRO A 21 -5.94 20.15 -8.57
CA PRO A 21 -7.13 19.52 -9.12
C PRO A 21 -7.02 17.99 -9.16
N ALA A 22 -5.87 17.44 -9.57
CA ALA A 22 -5.62 16.00 -9.60
C ALA A 22 -5.61 15.39 -8.20
N LEU A 23 -5.04 16.08 -7.21
CA LEU A 23 -5.03 15.62 -5.83
C LEU A 23 -6.42 15.65 -5.18
N ASN A 24 -7.22 16.66 -5.47
CA ASN A 24 -8.61 16.72 -5.01
C ASN A 24 -9.44 15.56 -5.58
N GLU A 25 -9.31 15.28 -6.87
CA GLU A 25 -9.94 14.13 -7.53
C GLU A 25 -9.53 12.80 -6.88
N LEU A 26 -8.23 12.64 -6.59
CA LEU A 26 -7.70 11.47 -5.92
C LEU A 26 -8.26 11.32 -4.49
N GLU A 27 -8.31 12.41 -3.71
CA GLU A 27 -8.84 12.39 -2.36
C GLU A 27 -10.32 11.99 -2.33
N GLU A 28 -11.12 12.55 -3.23
CA GLU A 28 -12.54 12.20 -3.37
C GLU A 28 -12.73 10.71 -3.70
N ALA A 29 -11.96 10.21 -4.66
CA ALA A 29 -11.98 8.80 -5.02
C ALA A 29 -11.53 7.91 -3.85
N TYR A 30 -10.47 8.27 -3.17
CA TYR A 30 -9.99 7.53 -1.99
C TYR A 30 -11.05 7.47 -0.89
N LEU A 31 -11.67 8.59 -0.54
CA LEU A 31 -12.71 8.64 0.49
C LEU A 31 -13.93 7.80 0.11
N LYS A 32 -14.26 7.73 -1.18
CA LYS A 32 -15.35 6.89 -1.70
C LYS A 32 -15.03 5.41 -1.62
N TYR A 33 -13.83 5.00 -2.04
CA TYR A 33 -13.50 3.58 -2.22
C TYR A 33 -12.83 2.93 -1.01
N ARG A 34 -12.29 3.67 -0.06
CA ARG A 34 -11.62 3.10 1.12
C ARG A 34 -12.54 2.23 2.02
N GLU A 35 -13.85 2.42 1.93
CA GLU A 35 -14.86 1.66 2.67
C GLU A 35 -15.83 0.91 1.74
N ASP A 36 -15.57 0.90 0.44
CA ASP A 36 -16.36 0.19 -0.55
C ASP A 36 -16.00 -1.30 -0.56
N GLU A 37 -16.98 -2.15 -0.24
CA GLU A 37 -16.74 -3.59 -0.08
C GLU A 37 -16.34 -4.29 -1.38
N ASP A 38 -16.83 -3.84 -2.53
CA ASP A 38 -16.44 -4.40 -3.83
C ASP A 38 -14.98 -4.08 -4.15
N PHE A 39 -14.56 -2.83 -3.88
CA PHE A 39 -13.17 -2.42 -4.02
C PHE A 39 -12.25 -3.20 -3.09
N LEU A 40 -12.63 -3.30 -1.82
CA LEU A 40 -11.83 -4.01 -0.81
C LEU A 40 -11.73 -5.50 -1.10
N THR A 41 -12.79 -6.12 -1.60
CA THR A 41 -12.82 -7.54 -1.98
C THR A 41 -11.91 -7.79 -3.18
N GLU A 42 -12.00 -6.95 -4.23
CA GLU A 42 -11.10 -7.03 -5.40
C GLU A 42 -9.64 -6.83 -4.97
N PHE A 43 -9.35 -5.83 -4.14
CA PHE A 43 -8.00 -5.56 -3.64
C PHE A 43 -7.43 -6.74 -2.83
N ARG A 44 -8.23 -7.30 -1.91
CA ARG A 44 -7.82 -8.48 -1.11
C ARG A 44 -7.55 -9.70 -1.99
N SER A 45 -8.34 -9.90 -3.06
CA SER A 45 -8.10 -11.00 -4.00
C SER A 45 -6.76 -10.85 -4.73
N TYR A 46 -6.42 -9.65 -5.18
CA TYR A 46 -5.11 -9.40 -5.78
C TYR A 46 -3.96 -9.55 -4.79
N LEU A 47 -4.13 -9.11 -3.55
CA LEU A 47 -3.11 -9.31 -2.51
C LEU A 47 -2.85 -10.80 -2.25
N ARG A 48 -3.89 -11.62 -2.23
CA ARG A 48 -3.80 -13.07 -2.01
C ARG A 48 -3.28 -13.81 -3.25
N ASP A 49 -3.93 -13.60 -4.38
CA ASP A 49 -3.78 -14.49 -5.53
C ASP A 49 -2.69 -14.01 -6.51
N TYR A 50 -2.39 -12.72 -6.54
CA TYR A 50 -1.36 -12.14 -7.38
C TYR A 50 -0.08 -11.78 -6.60
N ALA A 51 -0.20 -11.08 -5.48
CA ALA A 51 0.97 -10.71 -4.67
C ALA A 51 1.51 -11.86 -3.82
N GLY A 52 0.67 -12.82 -3.40
CA GLY A 52 1.10 -13.98 -2.61
C GLY A 52 1.02 -13.76 -1.10
N ARG A 53 0.09 -12.91 -0.64
CA ARG A 53 -0.13 -12.71 0.81
C ARG A 53 -1.08 -13.77 1.40
N PRO A 54 -0.95 -14.05 2.72
CA PRO A 54 0.04 -13.53 3.67
C PRO A 54 1.42 -14.16 3.45
N THR A 55 2.48 -13.36 3.61
CA THR A 55 3.84 -13.88 3.61
C THR A 55 4.15 -14.63 4.89
N LYS A 56 5.07 -15.59 4.80
CA LYS A 56 5.46 -16.44 5.92
C LYS A 56 6.34 -15.68 6.91
N LEU A 57 6.23 -16.09 8.17
CA LEU A 57 7.19 -15.78 9.23
C LEU A 57 8.14 -16.95 9.34
N TYR A 58 9.41 -16.73 9.01
CA TYR A 58 10.44 -17.76 8.97
C TYR A 58 11.37 -17.64 10.18
N PHE A 59 11.54 -18.72 10.93
CA PHE A 59 12.51 -18.76 12.01
C PHE A 59 13.92 -18.89 11.44
N ALA A 60 14.76 -17.88 11.69
CA ALA A 60 16.14 -17.83 11.23
C ALA A 60 17.08 -18.48 12.25
N GLU A 61 17.11 -19.81 12.26
CA GLU A 61 17.83 -20.61 13.26
C GLU A 61 19.30 -20.24 13.35
N ARG A 62 20.01 -20.16 12.22
CA ARG A 62 21.45 -19.85 12.21
C ARG A 62 21.76 -18.45 12.71
N LEU A 63 20.91 -17.45 12.39
CA LEU A 63 21.06 -16.10 12.95
C LEU A 63 20.77 -16.06 14.44
N THR A 64 19.74 -16.78 14.87
CA THR A 64 19.40 -16.94 16.29
C THR A 64 20.57 -17.52 17.08
N GLN A 65 21.19 -18.59 16.58
CA GLN A 65 22.36 -19.20 17.19
C GLN A 65 23.58 -18.27 17.20
N HIS A 66 23.81 -17.55 16.09
CA HIS A 66 24.94 -16.63 15.98
C HIS A 66 24.88 -15.49 17.00
N TYR A 67 23.72 -14.89 17.18
CA TYR A 67 23.54 -13.78 18.13
C TYR A 67 23.28 -14.25 19.57
N GLY A 68 22.68 -15.41 19.78
CA GLY A 68 22.54 -16.07 21.07
C GLY A 68 21.70 -15.39 22.15
N LYS A 69 21.08 -14.23 21.84
CA LYS A 69 20.35 -13.40 22.82
C LYS A 69 18.87 -13.21 22.52
N ALA A 70 18.42 -13.57 21.35
CA ALA A 70 17.04 -13.43 20.92
C ALA A 70 16.70 -14.45 19.84
N ASN A 71 15.45 -14.87 19.77
CA ASN A 71 14.92 -15.61 18.63
C ASN A 71 14.64 -14.67 17.48
N ILE A 72 15.24 -14.93 16.33
CA ILE A 72 15.13 -14.06 15.15
C ILE A 72 14.18 -14.69 14.14
N TYR A 73 13.16 -13.95 13.76
CA TYR A 73 12.19 -14.31 12.73
C TYR A 73 12.23 -13.32 11.59
N LEU A 74 12.14 -13.82 10.38
CA LEU A 74 12.06 -13.00 9.16
C LEU A 74 10.62 -13.01 8.63
N LYS A 75 10.01 -11.85 8.55
CA LYS A 75 8.77 -11.67 7.79
C LYS A 75 9.14 -11.59 6.31
N ARG A 76 8.82 -12.67 5.56
CA ARG A 76 9.36 -12.93 4.22
C ARG A 76 8.65 -12.14 3.13
N GLU A 77 8.74 -10.79 3.18
CA GLU A 77 8.18 -9.91 2.16
C GLU A 77 8.94 -9.96 0.82
N ASP A 78 10.13 -10.54 0.81
CA ASP A 78 10.91 -10.90 -0.37
C ASP A 78 10.24 -11.98 -1.25
N LEU A 79 9.31 -12.76 -0.68
CA LEU A 79 8.56 -13.81 -1.39
C LEU A 79 7.30 -13.28 -2.11
N LEU A 80 6.96 -12.01 -1.93
CA LEU A 80 5.89 -11.39 -2.70
C LEU A 80 6.27 -11.30 -4.18
N HIS A 81 5.26 -11.30 -5.04
CA HIS A 81 5.45 -10.96 -6.45
C HIS A 81 6.16 -9.60 -6.55
N THR A 82 7.15 -9.47 -7.40
CA THR A 82 8.12 -8.35 -7.50
C THR A 82 9.24 -8.35 -6.45
N GLY A 83 9.24 -9.27 -5.49
CA GLY A 83 10.34 -9.45 -4.53
C GLY A 83 10.42 -8.43 -3.40
N ALA A 84 9.38 -7.60 -3.20
CA ALA A 84 9.33 -6.59 -2.15
C ALA A 84 7.90 -6.20 -1.76
N HIS A 85 7.76 -5.54 -0.61
CA HIS A 85 6.48 -5.08 -0.07
C HIS A 85 5.77 -4.01 -0.90
N LYS A 86 6.44 -3.33 -1.80
CA LYS A 86 5.88 -2.24 -2.61
C LYS A 86 4.74 -2.67 -3.52
N ILE A 87 4.62 -3.94 -3.88
CA ILE A 87 3.48 -4.47 -4.64
C ILE A 87 2.15 -4.22 -3.95
N ASN A 88 2.10 -4.19 -2.62
CA ASN A 88 0.89 -3.91 -1.86
C ASN A 88 0.33 -2.52 -2.18
N ASN A 89 1.20 -1.52 -2.12
CA ASN A 89 0.86 -0.14 -2.44
C ASN A 89 0.54 0.02 -3.94
N ALA A 90 1.35 -0.57 -4.81
CA ALA A 90 1.15 -0.50 -6.26
C ALA A 90 -0.22 -1.07 -6.69
N LEU A 91 -0.64 -2.20 -6.13
CA LEU A 91 -1.96 -2.79 -6.40
C LEU A 91 -3.10 -1.87 -5.94
N GLY A 92 -3.01 -1.31 -4.74
CA GLY A 92 -4.03 -0.39 -4.23
C GLY A 92 -4.16 0.87 -5.08
N GLN A 93 -3.04 1.47 -5.44
CA GLN A 93 -3.02 2.66 -6.31
C GLN A 93 -3.54 2.36 -7.72
N ALA A 94 -3.12 1.25 -8.32
CA ALA A 94 -3.56 0.85 -9.66
C ALA A 94 -5.07 0.59 -9.72
N LEU A 95 -5.63 -0.10 -8.73
CA LEU A 95 -7.06 -0.34 -8.62
C LEU A 95 -7.85 0.96 -8.43
N LEU A 96 -7.34 1.85 -7.57
CA LEU A 96 -7.99 3.15 -7.36
C LEU A 96 -7.98 3.97 -8.65
N ALA A 97 -6.84 4.06 -9.33
CA ALA A 97 -6.73 4.75 -10.62
C ALA A 97 -7.68 4.16 -11.68
N LYS A 98 -7.81 2.84 -11.73
CA LYS A 98 -8.77 2.15 -12.60
C LYS A 98 -10.22 2.56 -12.28
N ARG A 99 -10.60 2.60 -11.00
CA ARG A 99 -11.93 3.05 -10.55
C ARG A 99 -12.19 4.54 -10.85
N MET A 100 -11.14 5.36 -10.90
CA MET A 100 -11.19 6.76 -11.33
C MET A 100 -11.30 6.89 -12.87
N GLY A 101 -11.31 5.80 -13.63
CA GLY A 101 -11.36 5.82 -15.09
C GLY A 101 -10.05 6.23 -15.77
N LYS A 102 -8.93 6.23 -15.05
CA LYS A 102 -7.62 6.56 -15.63
C LYS A 102 -7.16 5.44 -16.55
N LYS A 103 -6.73 5.79 -17.76
CA LYS A 103 -6.27 4.84 -18.79
C LYS A 103 -4.75 4.77 -18.90
N ARG A 104 -4.05 5.69 -18.27
CA ARG A 104 -2.60 5.79 -18.31
C ARG A 104 -2.09 6.13 -16.91
N ILE A 105 -1.13 5.34 -16.45
CA ILE A 105 -0.42 5.54 -15.19
C ILE A 105 1.06 5.74 -15.52
N VAL A 106 1.67 6.68 -14.84
CA VAL A 106 3.11 6.93 -14.91
C VAL A 106 3.68 6.67 -13.52
N ALA A 107 4.74 5.90 -13.46
CA ALA A 107 5.49 5.60 -12.25
C ALA A 107 6.90 6.17 -12.34
N GLU A 108 7.50 6.46 -11.18
CA GLU A 108 8.92 6.77 -11.07
C GLU A 108 9.78 5.54 -11.34
#